data_26f5dff1594cdd2f52d57da55c57e768
#
_entry.id   26f5dff1594cdd2f52d57da55c57e768
#
_cell.length_a   1.000
_cell.length_b   1.000
_cell.length_c   1.000
_cell.angle_alpha   90.00
_cell.angle_beta   90.00
_cell.angle_gamma   90.00
#
_symmetry.space_group_name_H-M   'P 1'
#
loop_
_entity.id
_entity.type
_entity.pdbx_description
1 polymer ?
#
loop_
_entity_poly.entity_id
_entity_poly.type
_entity_poly.pdbx_seq_one_letter_code
_entity_poly.pdbx_strand_id
1 'polypeptide(L)'
;MRRDHPLAQAPLDLETYCAAHHLLVSFSGRPHGFVDESLAAMGRSRRIVLTVNQFFTAGRVVVNSDLLTALPLHFVPTTGMDEQLLVRPLPLDVPPVHVEALWHERHHHNPAHQWLRQQLLDVAQAALAHER
;
A
#
# COMPACT_ATOMS: atom_id res chain seq x y z
N MET A 1 1.23 8.39 6.74
CA MET A 1 1.95 8.91 7.94
C MET A 1 0.97 9.09 9.10
N ARG A 2 1.42 9.20 10.34
CA ARG A 2 0.55 9.58 11.46
C ARG A 2 -0.02 11.00 11.27
N ARG A 3 -1.19 11.32 11.86
CA ARG A 3 -1.87 12.61 11.64
C ARG A 3 -1.06 13.82 12.13
N ASP A 4 -0.32 13.66 13.20
CA ASP A 4 0.52 14.68 13.82
C ASP A 4 2.01 14.59 13.41
N HIS A 5 2.28 13.94 12.27
CA HIS A 5 3.63 13.87 11.70
C HIS A 5 4.18 15.27 11.39
N PRO A 6 5.49 15.54 11.59
CA PRO A 6 6.09 16.85 11.26
C PRO A 6 5.80 17.33 9.83
N LEU A 7 5.69 16.41 8.87
CA LEU A 7 5.38 16.71 7.46
C LEU A 7 3.87 16.84 7.19
N ALA A 8 3.00 16.69 8.17
CA ALA A 8 1.55 16.72 7.96
C ALA A 8 1.02 18.14 7.62
N GLN A 9 1.73 19.17 8.02
CA GLN A 9 1.29 20.57 7.91
C GLN A 9 1.62 21.22 6.56
N ALA A 10 2.49 20.61 5.74
CA ALA A 10 2.92 21.14 4.45
C ALA A 10 2.60 20.18 3.31
N PRO A 11 2.51 20.64 2.07
CA PRO A 11 2.47 19.74 0.91
C PRO A 11 3.67 18.81 0.90
N LEU A 12 3.44 17.53 0.60
CA LEU A 12 4.50 16.54 0.50
C LEU A 12 5.04 16.55 -0.95
N ASP A 13 6.13 17.27 -1.18
CA ASP A 13 6.83 17.24 -2.46
C ASP A 13 7.79 16.05 -2.57
N LEU A 14 8.32 15.83 -3.77
CA LEU A 14 9.20 14.70 -4.08
C LEU A 14 10.51 14.75 -3.27
N GLU A 15 11.08 15.93 -3.06
CA GLU A 15 12.33 16.09 -2.33
C GLU A 15 12.14 15.73 -0.86
N THR A 16 11.13 16.29 -0.23
CA THR A 16 10.74 15.99 1.16
C THR A 16 10.39 14.50 1.34
N TYR A 17 9.67 13.92 0.37
CA TYR A 17 9.36 12.50 0.37
C TYR A 17 10.61 11.62 0.34
N CYS A 18 11.56 11.92 -0.56
CA CYS A 18 12.81 11.17 -0.66
C CYS A 18 13.71 11.32 0.58
N ALA A 19 13.72 12.49 1.21
CA ALA A 19 14.51 12.77 2.41
C ALA A 19 13.96 12.11 3.68
N ALA A 20 12.69 11.74 3.70
CA ALA A 20 12.04 11.11 4.84
C ALA A 20 12.53 9.65 5.04
N HIS A 21 12.24 9.10 6.21
CA HIS A 21 12.44 7.69 6.50
C HIS A 21 11.18 6.89 6.21
N HIS A 22 11.35 5.72 5.59
CA HIS A 22 10.23 4.92 5.11
C HIS A 22 10.18 3.54 5.73
N LEU A 23 8.94 3.10 5.98
CA LEU A 23 8.58 1.71 6.18
C LEU A 23 8.06 1.15 4.85
N LEU A 24 8.50 -0.02 4.47
CA LEU A 24 8.01 -0.75 3.31
C LEU A 24 7.29 -2.03 3.74
N VAL A 25 6.08 -2.25 3.21
CA VAL A 25 5.45 -3.58 3.27
C VAL A 25 6.02 -4.41 2.13
N SER A 26 6.75 -5.46 2.48
CA SER A 26 7.44 -6.35 1.54
C SER A 26 7.26 -7.81 1.96
N PHE A 27 6.56 -8.58 1.15
CA PHE A 27 6.37 -10.03 1.40
C PHE A 27 7.65 -10.84 1.17
N SER A 28 8.59 -10.32 0.37
CA SER A 28 9.89 -10.94 0.13
C SER A 28 10.97 -10.52 1.14
N GLY A 29 10.68 -9.54 2.00
CA GLY A 29 11.66 -8.93 2.92
C GLY A 29 12.67 -8.02 2.24
N ARG A 30 12.65 -7.88 0.92
CA ARG A 30 13.57 -6.98 0.20
C ARG A 30 13.16 -5.52 0.45
N PRO A 31 14.11 -4.61 0.72
CA PRO A 31 13.83 -3.20 0.90
C PRO A 31 13.67 -2.46 -0.45
N HIS A 32 12.89 -3.01 -1.36
CA HIS A 32 12.65 -2.50 -2.70
C HIS A 32 11.25 -2.87 -3.17
N GLY A 33 10.50 -1.92 -3.69
CA GLY A 33 9.14 -2.09 -4.17
C GLY A 33 8.81 -1.15 -5.33
N PHE A 34 7.55 -1.15 -5.78
CA PHE A 34 7.10 -0.42 -6.97
C PHE A 34 7.39 1.09 -6.93
N VAL A 35 7.35 1.72 -5.76
CA VAL A 35 7.72 3.14 -5.60
C VAL A 35 9.21 3.34 -5.85
N ASP A 36 10.04 2.38 -5.43
CA ASP A 36 11.50 2.46 -5.58
C ASP A 36 11.91 2.33 -7.05
N GLU A 37 11.18 1.52 -7.82
CA GLU A 37 11.37 1.42 -9.28
C GLU A 37 11.04 2.74 -9.98
N SER A 38 9.92 3.38 -9.62
CA SER A 38 9.54 4.68 -10.17
C SER A 38 10.52 5.79 -9.78
N LEU A 39 11.02 5.80 -8.55
CA LEU A 39 12.06 6.73 -8.10
C LEU A 39 13.36 6.53 -8.85
N ALA A 40 13.79 5.28 -9.04
CA ALA A 40 15.02 4.95 -9.77
C ALA A 40 14.96 5.42 -11.22
N ALA A 41 13.81 5.31 -11.89
CA ALA A 41 13.60 5.82 -13.24
C ALA A 41 13.80 7.35 -13.35
N MET A 42 13.61 8.09 -12.24
CA MET A 42 13.85 9.52 -12.15
C MET A 42 15.24 9.87 -11.56
N GLY A 43 16.12 8.88 -11.38
CA GLY A 43 17.43 9.08 -10.75
C GLY A 43 17.33 9.45 -9.25
N ARG A 44 16.24 9.08 -8.59
CA ARG A 44 15.96 9.35 -7.18
C ARG A 44 15.93 8.06 -6.37
N SER A 45 16.02 8.20 -5.06
CA SER A 45 15.89 7.09 -4.12
C SER A 45 15.30 7.60 -2.80
N ARG A 46 14.81 6.69 -1.98
CA ARG A 46 14.36 6.97 -0.61
C ARG A 46 15.04 6.03 0.37
N ARG A 47 15.02 6.37 1.65
CA ARG A 47 15.61 5.56 2.70
C ARG A 47 14.56 4.66 3.35
N ILE A 48 14.59 3.37 3.05
CA ILE A 48 13.79 2.35 3.73
C ILE A 48 14.58 1.91 4.97
N VAL A 49 14.02 2.18 6.16
CA VAL A 49 14.65 1.87 7.45
C VAL A 49 14.04 0.64 8.11
N LEU A 50 12.85 0.22 7.65
CA LEU A 50 12.14 -0.95 8.17
C LEU A 50 11.32 -1.60 7.06
N THR A 51 11.33 -2.93 7.02
CA THR A 51 10.41 -3.73 6.23
C THR A 51 9.53 -4.57 7.14
N VAL A 52 8.24 -4.67 6.79
CA VAL A 52 7.28 -5.58 7.43
C VAL A 52 6.54 -6.35 6.35
N ASN A 53 5.91 -7.46 6.70
CA ASN A 53 5.21 -8.31 5.73
C ASN A 53 3.67 -8.25 5.86
N GLN A 54 3.14 -7.31 6.63
CA GLN A 54 1.71 -7.16 6.84
C GLN A 54 1.31 -5.69 6.93
N PHE A 55 0.17 -5.33 6.30
CA PHE A 55 -0.38 -3.98 6.35
C PHE A 55 -0.79 -3.57 7.76
N PHE A 56 -1.37 -4.49 8.54
CA PHE A 56 -1.74 -4.24 9.94
C PHE A 56 -0.52 -3.82 10.79
N THR A 57 0.59 -4.52 10.66
CA THR A 57 1.84 -4.17 11.35
C THR A 57 2.37 -2.82 10.88
N ALA A 58 2.30 -2.54 9.57
CA ALA A 58 2.71 -1.24 9.02
C ALA A 58 1.92 -0.09 9.64
N GLY A 59 0.60 -0.20 9.74
CA GLY A 59 -0.25 0.81 10.36
C GLY A 59 0.16 1.11 11.80
N ARG A 60 0.34 0.06 12.62
CA ARG A 60 0.74 0.20 14.03
C ARG A 60 2.12 0.83 14.21
N VAL A 61 3.07 0.52 13.35
CA VAL A 61 4.40 1.13 13.40
C VAL A 61 4.33 2.61 13.01
N VAL A 62 3.62 2.92 11.91
CA VAL A 62 3.53 4.27 11.38
C VAL A 62 2.85 5.24 12.36
N VAL A 63 1.78 4.83 13.04
CA VAL A 63 1.10 5.70 14.02
C VAL A 63 1.95 6.00 15.25
N ASN A 64 2.97 5.18 15.52
CA ASN A 64 3.87 5.34 16.66
C ASN A 64 5.28 5.79 16.26
N SER A 65 5.47 6.31 15.05
CA SER A 65 6.78 6.73 14.54
C SER A 65 6.67 7.87 13.54
N ASP A 66 7.82 8.43 13.15
CA ASP A 66 7.93 9.41 12.06
C ASP A 66 8.25 8.72 10.71
N LEU A 67 7.76 7.50 10.50
CA LEU A 67 7.93 6.80 9.24
C LEU A 67 6.78 7.12 8.27
N LEU A 68 7.14 7.27 7.01
CA LEU A 68 6.19 7.25 5.91
C LEU A 68 6.01 5.81 5.39
N THR A 69 4.83 5.49 4.91
CA THR A 69 4.61 4.26 4.14
C THR A 69 3.74 4.55 2.92
N ALA A 70 3.97 3.85 1.83
CA ALA A 70 3.13 3.89 0.64
C ALA A 70 2.36 2.58 0.53
N LEU A 71 1.04 2.67 0.50
CA LEU A 71 0.12 1.54 0.38
C LEU A 71 -0.89 1.83 -0.72
N PRO A 72 -1.40 0.83 -1.44
CA PRO A 72 -2.61 1.03 -2.22
C PRO A 72 -3.75 1.51 -1.32
N LEU A 73 -4.50 2.50 -1.77
CA LEU A 73 -5.47 3.23 -0.93
C LEU A 73 -6.47 2.31 -0.22
N HIS A 74 -7.00 1.33 -0.94
CA HIS A 74 -7.95 0.35 -0.42
C HIS A 74 -7.40 -0.59 0.67
N PHE A 75 -6.08 -0.61 0.90
CA PHE A 75 -5.50 -1.35 2.02
C PHE A 75 -5.33 -0.50 3.29
N VAL A 76 -5.55 0.81 3.23
CA VAL A 76 -5.43 1.66 4.42
C VAL A 76 -6.39 1.24 5.54
N PRO A 77 -7.68 0.95 5.29
CA PRO A 77 -8.59 0.45 6.33
C PRO A 77 -8.13 -0.87 6.97
N THR A 78 -7.45 -1.75 6.21
CA THR A 78 -6.95 -3.03 6.74
C THR A 78 -5.82 -2.88 7.74
N THR A 79 -5.24 -1.69 7.86
CA THR A 79 -4.27 -1.38 8.92
C THR A 79 -4.92 -1.34 10.30
N GLY A 80 -6.25 -1.12 10.37
CA GLY A 80 -6.98 -0.89 11.62
C GLY A 80 -6.61 0.40 12.34
N MET A 81 -5.94 1.33 11.65
CA MET A 81 -5.41 2.59 12.19
C MET A 81 -5.79 3.81 11.33
N ASP A 82 -6.73 3.66 10.41
CA ASP A 82 -7.12 4.67 9.42
C ASP A 82 -7.50 6.01 10.06
N GLU A 83 -8.18 6.01 11.21
CA GLU A 83 -8.50 7.24 11.95
C GLU A 83 -7.28 8.01 12.47
N GLN A 84 -6.16 7.31 12.71
CA GLN A 84 -4.92 7.88 13.23
C GLN A 84 -3.92 8.21 12.11
N LEU A 85 -4.21 7.77 10.90
CA LEU A 85 -3.37 8.00 9.73
C LEU A 85 -3.81 9.23 8.94
N LEU A 86 -2.84 9.95 8.40
CA LEU A 86 -3.02 10.95 7.38
C LEU A 86 -2.60 10.33 6.03
N VAL A 87 -3.58 10.20 5.14
CA VAL A 87 -3.36 9.72 3.77
C VAL A 87 -3.14 10.92 2.86
N ARG A 88 -2.13 10.84 2.01
CA ARG A 88 -1.82 11.84 0.98
C ARG A 88 -1.45 11.15 -0.32
N PRO A 89 -1.71 11.76 -1.47
CA PRO A 89 -1.18 11.28 -2.74
C PRO A 89 0.34 11.20 -2.71
N LEU A 90 0.90 10.25 -3.43
CA LEU A 90 2.35 10.20 -3.66
C LEU A 90 2.75 11.41 -4.53
N PRO A 91 3.92 12.03 -4.25
CA PRO A 91 4.42 13.15 -5.07
C PRO A 91 5.14 12.68 -6.35
N LEU A 92 4.75 11.53 -6.87
CA LEU A 92 5.27 10.93 -8.10
C LEU A 92 4.23 9.99 -8.69
N ASP A 93 4.28 9.81 -10.01
CA ASP A 93 3.45 8.83 -10.69
C ASP A 93 4.00 7.41 -10.46
N VAL A 94 3.11 6.51 -10.10
CA VAL A 94 3.42 5.08 -9.94
C VAL A 94 2.43 4.24 -10.74
N PRO A 95 2.86 3.10 -11.29
CA PRO A 95 1.94 2.20 -11.96
C PRO A 95 0.84 1.72 -11.00
N PRO A 96 -0.39 1.52 -11.49
CA PRO A 96 -1.47 0.98 -10.68
C PRO A 96 -1.11 -0.44 -10.22
N VAL A 97 -1.48 -0.75 -8.98
CA VAL A 97 -1.33 -2.12 -8.44
C VAL A 97 -2.51 -2.96 -8.93
N HIS A 98 -2.21 -3.98 -9.71
CA HIS A 98 -3.19 -4.96 -10.15
C HIS A 98 -3.27 -6.12 -9.16
N VAL A 99 -4.49 -6.42 -8.71
CA VAL A 99 -4.76 -7.58 -7.84
C VAL A 99 -5.58 -8.58 -8.64
N GLU A 100 -5.08 -9.80 -8.77
CA GLU A 100 -5.67 -10.84 -9.60
C GLU A 100 -5.90 -12.11 -8.78
N ALA A 101 -6.98 -12.82 -9.10
CA ALA A 101 -7.22 -14.16 -8.59
C ALA A 101 -6.71 -15.19 -9.61
N LEU A 102 -5.84 -16.09 -9.18
CA LEU A 102 -5.31 -17.17 -10.00
C LEU A 102 -5.85 -18.52 -9.52
N TRP A 103 -6.16 -19.40 -10.46
CA TRP A 103 -6.56 -20.78 -10.16
C TRP A 103 -6.06 -21.74 -11.22
N HIS A 104 -5.93 -23.01 -10.84
CA HIS A 104 -5.53 -24.06 -11.77
C HIS A 104 -6.68 -24.39 -12.73
N GLU A 105 -6.39 -24.60 -14.01
CA GLU A 105 -7.36 -24.86 -15.09
C GLU A 105 -8.30 -26.04 -14.76
N ARG A 106 -7.80 -27.09 -14.08
CA ARG A 106 -8.63 -28.23 -13.64
C ARG A 106 -9.85 -27.85 -12.81
N HIS A 107 -9.84 -26.67 -12.17
CA HIS A 107 -10.94 -26.16 -11.35
C HIS A 107 -11.81 -25.13 -12.10
N HIS A 108 -11.50 -24.84 -13.38
CA HIS A 108 -12.20 -23.81 -14.13
C HIS A 108 -13.70 -24.07 -14.23
N HIS A 109 -14.11 -25.31 -14.50
CA HIS A 109 -15.51 -25.73 -14.66
C HIS A 109 -16.12 -26.34 -13.39
N ASN A 110 -15.40 -26.38 -12.27
CA ASN A 110 -15.92 -26.87 -11.00
C ASN A 110 -16.96 -25.89 -10.43
N PRO A 111 -18.24 -26.30 -10.19
CA PRO A 111 -19.29 -25.38 -9.76
C PRO A 111 -19.01 -24.69 -8.42
N ALA A 112 -18.45 -25.42 -7.44
CA ALA A 112 -18.12 -24.84 -6.13
C ALA A 112 -17.00 -23.81 -6.26
N HIS A 113 -16.02 -24.06 -7.12
CA HIS A 113 -14.93 -23.14 -7.37
C HIS A 113 -15.40 -21.90 -8.15
N GLN A 114 -16.34 -22.06 -9.09
CA GLN A 114 -16.98 -20.95 -9.81
C GLN A 114 -17.76 -20.06 -8.84
N TRP A 115 -18.53 -20.68 -7.94
CA TRP A 115 -19.27 -19.93 -6.90
C TRP A 115 -18.31 -19.13 -6.02
N LEU A 116 -17.21 -19.75 -5.53
CA LEU A 116 -16.21 -19.07 -4.71
C LEU A 116 -15.59 -17.86 -5.43
N ARG A 117 -15.22 -18.03 -6.71
CA ARG A 117 -14.68 -16.91 -7.52
C ARG A 117 -15.67 -15.77 -7.66
N GLN A 118 -16.95 -16.08 -7.85
CA GLN A 118 -17.99 -15.06 -7.93
C GLN A 118 -18.10 -14.31 -6.61
N GLN A 119 -18.11 -15.00 -5.47
CA GLN A 119 -18.16 -14.37 -4.15
C GLN A 119 -16.95 -13.44 -3.93
N LEU A 120 -15.74 -13.88 -4.30
CA LEU A 120 -14.55 -13.05 -4.21
C LEU A 120 -14.64 -11.80 -5.09
N LEU A 121 -15.17 -11.92 -6.30
CA LEU A 121 -15.36 -10.79 -7.21
C LEU A 121 -16.38 -9.80 -6.65
N ASP A 122 -17.52 -10.27 -6.15
CA ASP A 122 -18.58 -9.44 -5.58
C ASP A 122 -18.06 -8.64 -4.36
N VAL A 123 -17.31 -9.29 -3.46
CA VAL A 123 -16.70 -8.66 -2.30
C VAL A 123 -15.65 -7.62 -2.72
N ALA A 124 -14.79 -7.95 -3.69
CA ALA A 124 -13.78 -7.02 -4.20
C ALA A 124 -14.41 -5.78 -4.84
N GLN A 125 -15.47 -5.95 -5.64
CA GLN A 125 -16.20 -4.84 -6.25
C GLN A 125 -16.89 -3.97 -5.20
N ALA A 126 -17.49 -4.57 -4.17
CA ALA A 126 -18.10 -3.84 -3.06
C ALA A 126 -17.07 -3.02 -2.27
N ALA A 127 -15.90 -3.60 -1.99
CA ALA A 127 -14.81 -2.90 -1.31
C ALA A 127 -14.32 -1.68 -2.09
N LEU A 128 -14.17 -1.81 -3.42
CA LEU A 128 -13.73 -0.71 -4.30
C LEU A 128 -14.81 0.36 -4.53
N ALA A 129 -16.10 0.03 -4.38
CA ALA A 129 -17.19 0.98 -4.58
C ALA A 129 -17.36 1.97 -3.43
N HIS A 130 -16.85 1.67 -2.24
CA HIS A 130 -16.95 2.55 -1.07
C HIS A 130 -15.92 3.70 -1.05
N GLU A 131 -15.07 3.80 -2.07
CA GLU A 131 -13.98 4.81 -2.18
C GLU A 131 -14.31 5.99 -3.11
N ARG A 132 -15.57 6.17 -3.52
CA ARG A 132 -15.98 7.31 -4.39
C ARG A 132 -16.68 8.40 -3.63
#